data_48ed8a0c98a419387c7db8d9b2f18657
#
_entry.id   48ed8a0c98a419387c7db8d9b2f18657
#
_cell.length_a   1.000
_cell.length_b   1.000
_cell.length_c   1.000
_cell.angle_alpha   90.00
_cell.angle_beta   90.00
_cell.angle_gamma   90.00
#
_symmetry.space_group_name_H-M   'P 1'
#
loop_
_entity.id
_entity.type
_entity.pdbx_description
1 polymer ?
#
loop_
_entity_poly.entity_id
_entity_poly.type
_entity_poly.pdbx_seq_one_letter_code
_entity_poly.pdbx_strand_id
1 'polypeptide(L)'
;MLAFGLLVPAGQAQGRADWLRGARWGVMTHFLAEWIAPPAHKSVEDWNRLVDEFDVQGLAGQLESAGAGYYLITIGQNSGFYISPNAAYDRLVGIQPSKCSRRDLVADLADALRPKGIRLLVYLPSGAPGRDAEAVKALEWKRGPYPNREFKAKWEEVIREWSLRWGKKVSGWWLDGVYWPNAMYRPPAAPNFATLAGAIRAGNPDSIIAFNNGVIYSFITLSEHEDFTAAETNDPALARLGGNRFANGRIDGAYPHMLSFLGSTWGKGPPRFTDDQVIEWTRNLVSKGAAVTWDAPIQPGGLIAEPFLKQLGAIGKALARR
;
A
#
# COMPACT_ATOMS: atom_id res chain seq x y z
N MET A 1 -27.89 31.29 15.22
CA MET A 1 -27.28 30.60 14.10
C MET A 1 -27.01 29.15 14.55
N LEU A 2 -27.83 28.20 14.11
CA LEU A 2 -27.74 26.78 14.42
C LEU A 2 -26.78 26.16 13.39
N ALA A 3 -25.65 25.63 13.88
CA ALA A 3 -24.72 24.88 13.05
C ALA A 3 -25.32 23.49 12.75
N PHE A 4 -25.70 23.26 11.51
CA PHE A 4 -26.05 21.93 11.00
C PHE A 4 -24.76 21.12 10.82
N GLY A 5 -24.47 20.27 11.79
CA GLY A 5 -23.49 19.22 11.63
C GLY A 5 -24.03 18.21 10.62
N LEU A 6 -23.42 18.09 9.44
CA LEU A 6 -23.67 17.01 8.50
C LEU A 6 -23.19 15.69 9.11
N LEU A 7 -24.10 14.93 9.69
CA LEU A 7 -23.92 13.53 10.01
C LEU A 7 -23.76 12.77 8.68
N VAL A 8 -22.53 12.38 8.36
CA VAL A 8 -22.26 11.44 7.27
C VAL A 8 -22.80 10.07 7.72
N PRO A 9 -23.76 9.46 7.00
CA PRO A 9 -24.35 8.19 7.45
C PRO A 9 -23.30 7.10 7.43
N ALA A 10 -23.23 6.33 8.52
CA ALA A 10 -22.33 5.18 8.73
C ALA A 10 -22.46 4.06 7.66
N GLY A 11 -23.46 4.15 6.76
CA GLY A 11 -23.70 3.18 5.70
C GLY A 11 -22.76 3.26 4.48
N GLN A 12 -22.03 4.36 4.27
CA GLN A 12 -21.17 4.50 3.08
C GLN A 12 -19.78 3.83 3.23
N ALA A 13 -19.30 3.57 4.46
CA ALA A 13 -18.03 2.86 4.67
C ALA A 13 -18.13 1.36 4.33
N GLN A 14 -19.31 0.75 4.43
CA GLN A 14 -19.50 -0.69 4.20
C GLN A 14 -19.38 -1.11 2.73
N GLY A 15 -19.52 -0.21 1.75
CA GLY A 15 -19.49 -0.53 0.32
C GLY A 15 -18.11 -0.44 -0.35
N ARG A 16 -17.21 0.45 0.13
CA ARG A 16 -15.97 0.77 -0.60
C ARG A 16 -15.04 -0.45 -0.76
N ALA A 17 -14.88 -1.27 0.27
CA ALA A 17 -13.99 -2.43 0.27
C ALA A 17 -14.66 -3.74 -0.16
N ASP A 18 -15.96 -3.75 -0.51
CA ASP A 18 -16.70 -4.98 -0.83
C ASP A 18 -16.14 -5.72 -2.05
N TRP A 19 -15.50 -5.00 -2.95
CA TRP A 19 -14.83 -5.59 -4.10
C TRP A 19 -13.66 -6.53 -3.70
N LEU A 20 -13.06 -6.38 -2.52
CA LEU A 20 -12.04 -7.29 -1.99
C LEU A 20 -12.58 -8.73 -1.85
N ARG A 21 -13.88 -8.90 -1.57
CA ARG A 21 -14.52 -10.21 -1.53
C ARG A 21 -14.47 -10.92 -2.88
N GLY A 22 -14.66 -10.18 -3.96
CA GLY A 22 -14.55 -10.71 -5.32
C GLY A 22 -13.11 -10.96 -5.72
N ALA A 23 -12.22 -10.04 -5.37
CA ALA A 23 -10.80 -10.12 -5.63
C ALA A 23 -10.11 -11.24 -4.85
N ARG A 24 -10.51 -11.47 -3.59
CA ARG A 24 -10.01 -12.51 -2.67
C ARG A 24 -8.55 -12.40 -2.29
N TRP A 25 -7.63 -12.29 -3.27
CA TRP A 25 -6.20 -12.15 -3.04
C TRP A 25 -5.54 -11.26 -4.08
N GLY A 26 -4.38 -10.73 -3.72
CA GLY A 26 -3.58 -9.88 -4.57
C GLY A 26 -2.08 -10.05 -4.32
N VAL A 27 -1.29 -9.32 -5.08
CA VAL A 27 0.16 -9.33 -5.02
C VAL A 27 0.67 -7.95 -4.64
N MET A 28 1.70 -7.91 -3.79
CA MET A 28 2.49 -6.73 -3.52
C MET A 28 3.90 -6.89 -4.08
N THR A 29 4.55 -5.80 -4.46
CA THR A 29 5.99 -5.77 -4.69
C THR A 29 6.62 -4.51 -4.14
N HIS A 30 7.86 -4.64 -3.69
CA HIS A 30 8.69 -3.54 -3.22
C HIS A 30 9.65 -3.08 -4.33
N PHE A 31 9.20 -2.23 -5.24
CA PHE A 31 10.06 -1.59 -6.23
C PHE A 31 10.68 -0.32 -5.62
N LEU A 32 11.80 -0.47 -4.93
CA LEU A 32 12.45 0.55 -4.11
C LEU A 32 13.90 0.78 -4.56
N ALA A 33 14.31 2.04 -4.73
CA ALA A 33 15.67 2.39 -5.14
C ALA A 33 16.74 1.78 -4.22
N GLU A 34 16.49 1.75 -2.91
CA GLU A 34 17.40 1.16 -1.93
C GLU A 34 17.52 -0.37 -2.01
N TRP A 35 16.66 -1.04 -2.77
CA TRP A 35 16.66 -2.51 -2.91
C TRP A 35 17.00 -2.97 -4.32
N ILE A 36 16.61 -2.22 -5.34
CA ILE A 36 16.73 -2.55 -6.75
C ILE A 36 17.98 -1.94 -7.38
N ALA A 37 18.28 -0.66 -7.04
CA ALA A 37 19.47 -0.01 -7.54
C ALA A 37 20.72 -0.54 -6.83
N PRO A 38 21.76 -0.95 -7.56
CA PRO A 38 23.05 -1.31 -6.98
C PRO A 38 23.63 -0.14 -6.14
N PRO A 39 24.40 -0.41 -5.10
CA PRO A 39 24.96 0.65 -4.22
C PRO A 39 25.74 1.75 -4.94
N ALA A 40 26.35 1.44 -6.09
CA ALA A 40 27.11 2.39 -6.92
C ALA A 40 26.21 3.24 -7.85
N HIS A 41 24.91 2.95 -7.97
CA HIS A 41 23.98 3.55 -8.91
C HIS A 41 22.77 4.14 -8.21
N LYS A 42 23.00 5.10 -7.30
CA LYS A 42 21.92 5.79 -6.56
C LYS A 42 21.72 7.23 -7.01
N SER A 43 22.07 7.56 -8.25
CA SER A 43 21.77 8.87 -8.81
C SER A 43 20.29 8.96 -9.21
N VAL A 44 19.79 10.18 -9.33
CA VAL A 44 18.45 10.45 -9.86
C VAL A 44 18.30 9.91 -11.28
N GLU A 45 19.37 10.00 -12.08
CA GLU A 45 19.34 9.50 -13.47
C GLU A 45 19.26 7.96 -13.52
N ASP A 46 20.02 7.27 -12.67
CA ASP A 46 19.92 5.81 -12.58
C ASP A 46 18.52 5.37 -12.13
N TRP A 47 17.93 6.10 -11.19
CA TRP A 47 16.56 5.83 -10.77
C TRP A 47 15.55 6.03 -11.90
N ASN A 48 15.65 7.16 -12.63
CA ASN A 48 14.78 7.40 -13.77
C ASN A 48 14.92 6.30 -14.83
N ARG A 49 16.16 5.86 -15.14
CA ARG A 49 16.39 4.76 -16.07
C ARG A 49 15.72 3.46 -15.62
N LEU A 50 15.85 3.07 -14.35
CA LEU A 50 15.19 1.88 -13.79
C LEU A 50 13.66 1.97 -13.88
N VAL A 51 13.10 3.15 -13.61
CA VAL A 51 11.66 3.39 -13.74
C VAL A 51 11.22 3.37 -15.21
N ASP A 52 12.01 3.92 -16.12
CA ASP A 52 11.74 3.94 -17.56
C ASP A 52 11.80 2.52 -18.17
N GLU A 53 12.71 1.67 -17.69
CA GLU A 53 12.88 0.28 -18.13
C GLU A 53 11.86 -0.70 -17.52
N PHE A 54 11.00 -0.25 -16.62
CA PHE A 54 10.00 -1.13 -15.98
C PHE A 54 9.00 -1.68 -17.00
N ASP A 55 8.92 -3.01 -17.13
CA ASP A 55 8.01 -3.71 -18.05
C ASP A 55 6.60 -3.84 -17.46
N VAL A 56 5.82 -2.80 -17.63
CA VAL A 56 4.44 -2.69 -17.15
C VAL A 56 3.53 -3.76 -17.77
N GLN A 57 3.68 -4.03 -19.06
CA GLN A 57 2.84 -5.01 -19.77
C GLN A 57 3.18 -6.43 -19.36
N GLY A 58 4.47 -6.75 -19.23
CA GLY A 58 4.93 -8.04 -18.74
C GLY A 58 4.43 -8.32 -17.34
N LEU A 59 4.56 -7.37 -16.41
CA LEU A 59 4.02 -7.53 -15.05
C LEU A 59 2.50 -7.71 -15.05
N ALA A 60 1.76 -6.90 -15.81
CA ALA A 60 0.30 -7.04 -15.91
C ALA A 60 -0.11 -8.42 -16.44
N GLY A 61 0.63 -8.96 -17.42
CA GLY A 61 0.46 -10.33 -17.92
C GLY A 61 0.76 -11.40 -16.87
N GLN A 62 1.81 -11.22 -16.06
CA GLN A 62 2.14 -12.12 -14.96
C GLN A 62 1.02 -12.16 -13.90
N LEU A 63 0.51 -11.00 -13.49
CA LEU A 63 -0.56 -10.89 -12.49
C LEU A 63 -1.88 -11.49 -12.99
N GLU A 64 -2.22 -11.27 -14.25
CA GLU A 64 -3.39 -11.87 -14.91
C GLU A 64 -3.26 -13.39 -14.97
N SER A 65 -2.12 -13.92 -15.41
CA SER A 65 -1.87 -15.35 -15.49
C SER A 65 -1.90 -16.05 -14.12
N ALA A 66 -1.46 -15.34 -13.08
CA ALA A 66 -1.55 -15.81 -11.70
C ALA A 66 -2.97 -15.74 -11.13
N GLY A 67 -3.89 -14.98 -11.72
CA GLY A 67 -5.26 -14.79 -11.26
C GLY A 67 -5.38 -13.84 -10.05
N ALA A 68 -4.45 -12.89 -9.90
CA ALA A 68 -4.50 -11.87 -8.85
C ALA A 68 -5.65 -10.89 -9.11
N GLY A 69 -6.45 -10.57 -8.09
CA GLY A 69 -7.56 -9.63 -8.21
C GLY A 69 -7.16 -8.17 -8.02
N TYR A 70 -6.00 -7.91 -7.42
CA TYR A 70 -5.42 -6.57 -7.24
C TYR A 70 -3.90 -6.64 -7.10
N TYR A 71 -3.27 -5.50 -7.33
CA TYR A 71 -1.84 -5.31 -7.17
C TYR A 71 -1.56 -4.12 -6.26
N LEU A 72 -0.60 -4.25 -5.35
CA LEU A 72 -0.11 -3.22 -4.43
C LEU A 72 1.35 -2.92 -4.75
N ILE A 73 1.67 -1.67 -5.09
CA ILE A 73 3.06 -1.26 -5.37
C ILE A 73 3.52 -0.17 -4.40
N THR A 74 4.78 -0.20 -4.01
CA THR A 74 5.40 0.89 -3.26
C THR A 74 5.59 2.12 -4.15
N ILE A 75 5.05 3.28 -3.76
CA ILE A 75 5.36 4.56 -4.43
C ILE A 75 6.83 4.92 -4.17
N GLY A 76 7.30 4.67 -2.99
CA GLY A 76 8.66 4.89 -2.49
C GLY A 76 8.72 4.61 -1.00
N GLN A 77 9.92 4.73 -0.40
CA GLN A 77 10.11 4.48 1.03
C GLN A 77 11.25 5.36 1.60
N ASN A 78 12.19 4.76 2.31
CA ASN A 78 13.19 5.45 3.14
C ASN A 78 14.24 6.26 2.35
N SER A 79 14.49 5.93 1.09
CA SER A 79 15.51 6.62 0.27
C SER A 79 15.07 7.99 -0.26
N GLY A 80 13.75 8.26 -0.25
CA GLY A 80 13.18 9.47 -0.83
C GLY A 80 13.04 9.45 -2.36
N PHE A 81 13.36 8.32 -3.00
CA PHE A 81 13.07 8.10 -4.42
C PHE A 81 11.65 7.57 -4.61
N TYR A 82 10.91 8.16 -5.54
CA TYR A 82 9.51 7.83 -5.82
C TYR A 82 9.31 7.48 -7.28
N ILE A 83 8.36 6.58 -7.57
CA ILE A 83 8.06 6.06 -8.93
C ILE A 83 7.06 6.92 -9.71
N SER A 84 6.76 8.13 -9.24
CA SER A 84 5.82 9.05 -9.89
C SER A 84 6.20 10.49 -9.56
N PRO A 85 5.97 11.45 -10.48
CA PRO A 85 6.20 12.88 -10.23
C PRO A 85 5.31 13.40 -9.10
N ASN A 86 5.83 14.40 -8.35
CA ASN A 86 5.06 15.11 -7.33
C ASN A 86 5.62 16.52 -7.14
N ALA A 87 4.91 17.53 -7.64
CA ALA A 87 5.36 18.92 -7.57
C ALA A 87 5.27 19.51 -6.15
N ALA A 88 4.34 19.03 -5.31
CA ALA A 88 4.27 19.42 -3.91
C ALA A 88 5.51 18.92 -3.15
N TYR A 89 5.91 17.64 -3.37
CA TYR A 89 7.12 17.11 -2.77
C TYR A 89 8.36 17.91 -3.21
N ASP A 90 8.51 18.15 -4.52
CA ASP A 90 9.65 18.89 -5.07
C ASP A 90 9.74 20.32 -4.51
N ARG A 91 8.62 21.00 -4.39
CA ARG A 91 8.53 22.34 -3.81
C ARG A 91 8.84 22.36 -2.32
N LEU A 92 8.33 21.39 -1.57
CA LEU A 92 8.49 21.31 -0.10
C LEU A 92 9.90 20.89 0.30
N VAL A 93 10.51 19.96 -0.45
CA VAL A 93 11.81 19.39 -0.11
C VAL A 93 12.94 20.20 -0.76
N GLY A 94 12.73 20.71 -1.98
CA GLY A 94 13.70 21.57 -2.68
C GLY A 94 14.93 20.85 -3.22
N ILE A 95 14.98 19.51 -3.22
CA ILE A 95 16.10 18.72 -3.75
C ILE A 95 16.08 18.77 -5.29
N GLN A 96 17.24 19.12 -5.88
CA GLN A 96 17.42 19.13 -7.33
C GLN A 96 18.65 18.32 -7.74
N PRO A 97 18.57 17.47 -8.77
CA PRO A 97 17.36 17.11 -9.50
C PRO A 97 16.36 16.35 -8.62
N SER A 98 15.06 16.40 -8.98
CA SER A 98 14.00 15.74 -8.23
C SER A 98 14.25 14.23 -8.07
N LYS A 99 13.99 13.69 -6.86
CA LYS A 99 14.00 12.24 -6.59
C LYS A 99 12.69 11.56 -6.97
N CYS A 100 11.65 12.31 -7.32
CA CYS A 100 10.48 11.78 -7.98
C CYS A 100 10.81 11.44 -9.44
N SER A 101 10.42 10.27 -9.91
CA SER A 101 10.68 9.90 -11.31
C SER A 101 9.97 10.81 -12.30
N ARG A 102 10.56 10.97 -13.49
CA ARG A 102 9.92 11.70 -14.59
C ARG A 102 8.71 10.94 -15.16
N ARG A 103 8.82 9.61 -15.22
CA ARG A 103 7.73 8.71 -15.62
C ARG A 103 6.74 8.54 -14.47
N ASP A 104 5.44 8.58 -14.76
CA ASP A 104 4.38 8.24 -13.82
C ASP A 104 4.07 6.74 -13.92
N LEU A 105 4.93 5.92 -13.28
CA LEU A 105 4.78 4.46 -13.33
C LEU A 105 3.47 3.99 -12.69
N VAL A 106 2.93 4.70 -11.71
CA VAL A 106 1.65 4.36 -11.10
C VAL A 106 0.51 4.52 -12.10
N ALA A 107 0.50 5.60 -12.88
CA ALA A 107 -0.50 5.81 -13.92
C ALA A 107 -0.41 4.74 -15.02
N ASP A 108 0.80 4.40 -15.46
CA ASP A 108 1.03 3.38 -16.49
C ASP A 108 0.57 1.99 -16.04
N LEU A 109 0.88 1.61 -14.78
CA LEU A 109 0.42 0.36 -14.18
C LEU A 109 -1.10 0.29 -14.10
N ALA A 110 -1.75 1.37 -13.66
CA ALA A 110 -3.20 1.41 -13.59
C ALA A 110 -3.86 1.21 -14.96
N ASP A 111 -3.30 1.83 -16.01
CA ASP A 111 -3.83 1.71 -17.38
C ASP A 111 -3.63 0.30 -17.97
N ALA A 112 -2.53 -0.39 -17.61
CA ALA A 112 -2.27 -1.76 -18.04
C ALA A 112 -3.10 -2.81 -17.26
N LEU A 113 -3.37 -2.58 -15.98
CA LEU A 113 -4.08 -3.51 -15.11
C LEU A 113 -5.60 -3.43 -15.28
N ARG A 114 -6.15 -2.23 -15.53
CA ARG A 114 -7.60 -1.99 -15.64
C ARG A 114 -8.30 -2.88 -16.70
N PRO A 115 -7.79 -3.06 -17.93
CA PRO A 115 -8.42 -3.94 -18.92
C PRO A 115 -8.47 -5.41 -18.50
N LYS A 116 -7.58 -5.81 -17.58
CA LYS A 116 -7.48 -7.16 -17.01
C LYS A 116 -8.36 -7.36 -15.78
N GLY A 117 -9.10 -6.33 -15.36
CA GLY A 117 -9.93 -6.37 -14.16
C GLY A 117 -9.14 -6.37 -12.84
N ILE A 118 -7.84 -6.09 -12.89
CA ILE A 118 -6.95 -6.03 -11.72
C ILE A 118 -6.92 -4.60 -11.17
N ARG A 119 -7.27 -4.42 -9.90
CA ARG A 119 -7.25 -3.11 -9.26
C ARG A 119 -5.87 -2.75 -8.75
N LEU A 120 -5.49 -1.47 -8.87
CA LEU A 120 -4.22 -0.96 -8.34
C LEU A 120 -4.42 -0.32 -6.98
N LEU A 121 -3.58 -0.73 -6.01
CA LEU A 121 -3.39 -0.11 -4.72
C LEU A 121 -1.96 0.41 -4.64
N VAL A 122 -1.74 1.42 -3.80
CA VAL A 122 -0.41 1.99 -3.57
C VAL A 122 -0.03 1.95 -2.10
N TYR A 123 1.24 1.68 -1.84
CA TYR A 123 1.86 1.73 -0.52
C TYR A 123 2.68 3.02 -0.38
N LEU A 124 2.54 3.69 0.77
CA LEU A 124 3.37 4.84 1.12
C LEU A 124 3.61 4.85 2.64
N PRO A 125 4.83 5.17 3.12
CA PRO A 125 5.05 5.44 4.54
C PRO A 125 4.27 6.64 5.04
N SER A 126 3.78 6.57 6.28
CA SER A 126 3.16 7.71 6.98
C SER A 126 4.19 8.68 7.57
N GLY A 127 5.48 8.38 7.42
CA GLY A 127 6.61 9.22 7.83
C GLY A 127 7.43 9.70 6.64
N ALA A 128 8.31 10.68 6.86
CA ALA A 128 9.27 11.14 5.86
C ALA A 128 10.28 10.03 5.50
N PRO A 129 10.94 10.12 4.32
CA PRO A 129 11.97 9.16 3.91
C PRO A 129 13.18 9.21 4.85
N GLY A 130 13.21 8.29 5.81
CA GLY A 130 14.11 8.35 6.98
C GLY A 130 15.61 8.25 6.68
N ARG A 131 15.99 7.87 5.46
CA ARG A 131 17.39 7.83 4.99
C ARG A 131 17.78 9.03 4.13
N ASP A 132 16.86 9.97 3.92
CA ASP A 132 17.07 11.22 3.21
C ASP A 132 17.07 12.38 4.22
N ALA A 133 18.25 12.73 4.73
CA ALA A 133 18.39 13.74 5.77
C ALA A 133 17.89 15.13 5.33
N GLU A 134 18.02 15.47 4.05
CA GLU A 134 17.54 16.74 3.49
C GLU A 134 16.01 16.77 3.47
N ALA A 135 15.38 15.69 2.99
CA ALA A 135 13.94 15.57 2.99
C ALA A 135 13.35 15.53 4.42
N VAL A 136 13.99 14.78 5.33
CA VAL A 136 13.60 14.74 6.75
C VAL A 136 13.60 16.14 7.36
N LYS A 137 14.66 16.93 7.11
CA LYS A 137 14.80 18.32 7.59
C LYS A 137 13.73 19.22 6.97
N ALA A 138 13.59 19.20 5.65
CA ALA A 138 12.68 20.08 4.91
C ALA A 138 11.21 19.81 5.26
N LEU A 139 10.86 18.53 5.45
CA LEU A 139 9.53 18.10 5.87
C LEU A 139 9.29 18.26 7.39
N GLU A 140 10.30 18.61 8.18
CA GLU A 140 10.22 18.77 9.64
C GLU A 140 9.80 17.49 10.37
N TRP A 141 10.23 16.33 9.84
CA TRP A 141 9.92 15.03 10.42
C TRP A 141 10.73 14.74 11.69
N LYS A 142 10.04 14.35 12.76
CA LYS A 142 10.66 13.83 13.98
C LYS A 142 10.18 12.41 14.22
N ARG A 143 11.11 11.44 14.17
CA ARG A 143 10.79 10.04 14.46
C ARG A 143 10.49 9.86 15.95
N GLY A 144 9.33 9.30 16.28
CA GLY A 144 8.91 9.05 17.65
C GLY A 144 7.48 9.47 17.92
N PRO A 145 7.03 9.39 19.19
CA PRO A 145 5.67 9.71 19.59
C PRO A 145 5.43 11.24 19.69
N TYR A 146 5.80 11.96 18.64
CA TYR A 146 5.62 13.40 18.54
C TYR A 146 4.36 13.74 17.73
N PRO A 147 3.70 14.89 17.99
CA PRO A 147 2.54 15.33 17.21
C PRO A 147 2.81 15.57 15.72
N ASN A 148 4.03 15.95 15.35
CA ASN A 148 4.50 16.18 13.97
C ASN A 148 3.50 17.00 13.11
N ARG A 149 2.96 18.09 13.65
CA ARG A 149 1.89 18.87 12.99
C ARG A 149 2.34 19.41 11.63
N GLU A 150 3.49 20.06 11.58
CA GLU A 150 4.09 20.66 10.38
C GLU A 150 4.35 19.59 9.33
N PHE A 151 5.00 18.50 9.75
CA PHE A 151 5.24 17.35 8.89
C PHE A 151 3.93 16.80 8.30
N LYS A 152 2.93 16.53 9.13
CA LYS A 152 1.65 15.96 8.67
C LYS A 152 0.96 16.86 7.66
N ALA A 153 0.94 18.19 7.88
CA ALA A 153 0.35 19.13 6.95
C ALA A 153 1.05 19.09 5.57
N LYS A 154 2.39 19.08 5.57
CA LYS A 154 3.21 18.93 4.34
C LYS A 154 2.98 17.57 3.67
N TRP A 155 2.94 16.49 4.46
CA TRP A 155 2.80 15.14 3.93
C TRP A 155 1.40 14.89 3.36
N GLU A 156 0.36 15.42 3.98
CA GLU A 156 -1.00 15.41 3.43
C GLU A 156 -1.11 16.19 2.11
N GLU A 157 -0.33 17.26 1.92
CA GLU A 157 -0.24 17.96 0.63
C GLU A 157 0.39 17.09 -0.46
N VAL A 158 1.49 16.40 -0.16
CA VAL A 158 2.15 15.44 -1.05
C VAL A 158 1.19 14.30 -1.43
N ILE A 159 0.52 13.71 -0.45
CA ILE A 159 -0.47 12.63 -0.67
C ILE A 159 -1.63 13.13 -1.53
N ARG A 160 -2.15 14.32 -1.24
CA ARG A 160 -3.26 14.94 -1.99
C ARG A 160 -2.91 15.14 -3.45
N GLU A 161 -1.69 15.58 -3.77
CA GLU A 161 -1.28 15.74 -5.17
C GLU A 161 -1.28 14.42 -5.91
N TRP A 162 -0.67 13.35 -5.36
CA TRP A 162 -0.73 12.04 -5.99
C TRP A 162 -2.18 11.53 -6.10
N SER A 163 -2.99 11.70 -5.07
CA SER A 163 -4.40 11.31 -5.10
C SER A 163 -5.16 11.99 -6.24
N LEU A 164 -5.00 13.30 -6.40
CA LEU A 164 -5.61 14.08 -7.49
C LEU A 164 -5.07 13.70 -8.87
N ARG A 165 -3.76 13.46 -8.96
CA ARG A 165 -3.08 13.05 -10.20
C ARG A 165 -3.62 11.73 -10.74
N TRP A 166 -3.79 10.74 -9.88
CA TRP A 166 -4.23 9.41 -10.31
C TRP A 166 -5.75 9.24 -10.31
N GLY A 167 -6.46 9.99 -9.51
CA GLY A 167 -7.92 9.90 -9.43
C GLY A 167 -8.39 8.46 -9.27
N LYS A 168 -9.35 8.03 -10.10
CA LYS A 168 -9.92 6.67 -10.06
C LYS A 168 -8.99 5.56 -10.58
N LYS A 169 -7.78 5.87 -11.03
CA LYS A 169 -6.76 4.89 -11.41
C LYS A 169 -6.26 4.10 -10.19
N VAL A 170 -6.21 4.74 -9.01
CA VAL A 170 -5.81 4.10 -7.75
C VAL A 170 -7.06 3.79 -6.93
N SER A 171 -7.25 2.50 -6.62
CA SER A 171 -8.42 2.00 -5.89
C SER A 171 -8.23 1.98 -4.37
N GLY A 172 -7.00 2.13 -3.88
CA GLY A 172 -6.75 2.13 -2.44
C GLY A 172 -5.30 2.43 -2.05
N TRP A 173 -5.14 2.72 -0.76
CA TRP A 173 -3.86 3.10 -0.15
C TRP A 173 -3.60 2.26 1.10
N TRP A 174 -2.37 1.78 1.21
CA TRP A 174 -1.86 1.11 2.39
C TRP A 174 -0.72 1.95 2.97
N LEU A 175 -0.98 2.60 4.11
CA LEU A 175 -0.02 3.51 4.75
C LEU A 175 0.75 2.78 5.84
N ASP A 176 2.06 2.71 5.64
CA ASP A 176 2.97 2.07 6.57
C ASP A 176 3.46 3.01 7.67
N GLY A 177 3.90 2.42 8.78
CA GLY A 177 4.62 3.15 9.81
C GLY A 177 3.76 4.06 10.69
N VAL A 178 2.45 3.80 10.79
CA VAL A 178 1.56 4.50 11.74
C VAL A 178 1.80 4.01 13.17
N TYR A 179 3.08 4.03 13.63
CA TYR A 179 3.49 3.43 14.90
C TYR A 179 3.01 4.17 16.14
N TRP A 180 2.71 5.45 16.03
CA TRP A 180 2.30 6.30 17.16
C TRP A 180 0.95 6.97 16.92
N PRO A 181 -0.14 6.21 16.70
CA PRO A 181 -1.43 6.78 16.30
C PRO A 181 -2.00 7.73 17.36
N ASN A 182 -1.79 7.42 18.65
CA ASN A 182 -2.28 8.26 19.76
C ASN A 182 -1.62 9.64 19.79
N ALA A 183 -0.33 9.72 19.49
CA ALA A 183 0.40 10.98 19.50
C ALA A 183 0.21 11.78 18.21
N MET A 184 0.16 11.08 17.06
CA MET A 184 0.16 11.73 15.75
C MET A 184 -1.25 12.00 15.19
N TYR A 185 -2.13 10.99 15.16
CA TYR A 185 -3.31 11.05 14.31
C TYR A 185 -4.65 11.02 15.05
N ARG A 186 -4.73 10.49 16.29
CA ARG A 186 -5.97 10.46 17.08
C ARG A 186 -6.37 11.78 17.73
N PRO A 187 -5.44 12.73 18.07
CA PRO A 187 -5.87 14.02 18.57
C PRO A 187 -6.87 14.69 17.61
N PRO A 188 -7.96 15.32 18.11
CA PRO A 188 -9.03 15.85 17.27
C PRO A 188 -8.61 17.06 16.43
N ALA A 189 -7.56 17.77 16.84
CA ALA A 189 -7.04 18.91 16.08
C ALA A 189 -6.30 18.45 14.82
N ALA A 190 -6.65 19.03 13.68
CA ALA A 190 -5.96 18.78 12.40
C ALA A 190 -4.49 19.21 12.45
N PRO A 191 -3.61 18.53 11.69
CA PRO A 191 -3.82 17.33 10.90
C PRO A 191 -4.02 16.06 11.76
N ASN A 192 -4.95 15.19 11.35
CA ASN A 192 -5.33 13.97 12.07
C ASN A 192 -5.77 12.85 11.10
N PHE A 193 -6.34 11.75 11.57
CA PHE A 193 -6.81 10.68 10.68
C PHE A 193 -7.87 11.14 9.67
N ALA A 194 -8.75 12.05 10.05
CA ALA A 194 -9.79 12.55 9.14
C ALA A 194 -9.20 13.38 7.99
N THR A 195 -8.22 14.27 8.28
CA THR A 195 -7.57 15.09 7.25
C THR A 195 -6.67 14.25 6.35
N LEU A 196 -5.97 13.25 6.91
CA LEU A 196 -5.17 12.29 6.15
C LEU A 196 -6.04 11.46 5.20
N ALA A 197 -7.16 10.91 5.70
CA ALA A 197 -8.14 10.20 4.86
C ALA A 197 -8.74 11.13 3.78
N GLY A 198 -8.97 12.39 4.10
CA GLY A 198 -9.40 13.43 3.15
C GLY A 198 -8.35 13.69 2.05
N ALA A 199 -7.07 13.72 2.38
CA ALA A 199 -5.99 13.86 1.40
C ALA A 199 -5.92 12.65 0.46
N ILE A 200 -6.02 11.44 1.00
CA ILE A 200 -6.01 10.17 0.25
C ILE A 200 -7.22 10.10 -0.71
N ARG A 201 -8.40 10.53 -0.28
CA ARG A 201 -9.64 10.46 -1.07
C ARG A 201 -9.89 11.68 -1.95
N ALA A 202 -8.98 12.65 -2.00
CA ALA A 202 -9.17 13.88 -2.76
C ALA A 202 -9.43 13.64 -4.25
N GLY A 203 -8.74 12.70 -4.88
CA GLY A 203 -8.90 12.35 -6.30
C GLY A 203 -9.89 11.20 -6.53
N ASN A 204 -10.10 10.35 -5.53
CA ASN A 204 -11.02 9.21 -5.61
C ASN A 204 -11.72 9.01 -4.27
N PRO A 205 -12.98 9.47 -4.10
CA PRO A 205 -13.74 9.27 -2.86
C PRO A 205 -13.97 7.79 -2.49
N ASP A 206 -13.87 6.89 -3.48
CA ASP A 206 -14.05 5.45 -3.32
C ASP A 206 -12.74 4.71 -2.99
N SER A 207 -11.60 5.41 -2.89
CA SER A 207 -10.33 4.80 -2.48
C SER A 207 -10.43 4.20 -1.08
N ILE A 208 -10.07 2.90 -0.98
CA ILE A 208 -10.00 2.20 0.30
C ILE A 208 -8.68 2.50 1.02
N ILE A 209 -8.73 2.51 2.35
CA ILE A 209 -7.60 2.91 3.20
C ILE A 209 -7.31 1.84 4.24
N ALA A 210 -6.03 1.52 4.44
CA ALA A 210 -5.52 0.79 5.60
C ALA A 210 -4.34 1.55 6.23
N PHE A 211 -4.28 1.55 7.56
CA PHE A 211 -3.18 2.13 8.34
C PHE A 211 -2.42 1.02 9.07
N ASN A 212 -1.13 0.91 8.82
CA ASN A 212 -0.29 -0.11 9.42
C ASN A 212 0.54 0.44 10.59
N ASN A 213 0.39 -0.19 11.75
CA ASN A 213 1.18 0.12 12.94
C ASN A 213 2.32 -0.89 13.17
N GLY A 214 2.71 -1.63 12.12
CA GLY A 214 3.75 -2.66 12.16
C GLY A 214 3.21 -4.07 12.25
N VAL A 215 4.13 -5.01 12.39
CA VAL A 215 3.84 -6.45 12.41
C VAL A 215 3.00 -6.82 13.62
N ILE A 216 1.78 -7.31 13.36
CA ILE A 216 0.88 -7.84 14.37
C ILE A 216 0.11 -9.05 13.81
N TYR A 217 -0.22 -10.01 14.67
CA TYR A 217 -0.94 -11.21 14.24
C TYR A 217 -2.46 -11.08 14.36
N SER A 218 -2.93 -10.02 15.01
CA SER A 218 -4.36 -9.75 15.17
C SER A 218 -4.83 -8.75 14.12
N PHE A 219 -6.00 -8.98 13.55
CA PHE A 219 -6.64 -8.03 12.65
C PHE A 219 -7.24 -6.90 13.46
N ILE A 220 -6.79 -5.68 13.25
CA ILE A 220 -7.27 -4.48 13.94
C ILE A 220 -7.39 -3.31 12.98
N THR A 221 -8.10 -2.27 13.39
CA THR A 221 -8.06 -0.93 12.81
C THR A 221 -7.49 0.07 13.81
N LEU A 222 -6.88 1.13 13.32
CA LEU A 222 -6.36 2.25 14.12
C LEU A 222 -7.37 3.40 14.17
N SER A 223 -8.28 3.46 13.17
CA SER A 223 -9.22 4.56 12.95
C SER A 223 -10.49 4.05 12.23
N GLU A 224 -11.60 4.73 12.46
CA GLU A 224 -12.86 4.57 11.73
C GLU A 224 -12.77 4.95 10.24
N HIS A 225 -11.68 5.55 9.81
CA HIS A 225 -11.47 5.94 8.41
C HIS A 225 -10.89 4.81 7.55
N GLU A 226 -10.55 3.65 8.16
CA GLU A 226 -10.07 2.48 7.44
C GLU A 226 -11.22 1.70 6.82
N ASP A 227 -11.01 1.24 5.59
CA ASP A 227 -11.98 0.39 4.87
C ASP A 227 -11.57 -1.08 4.90
N PHE A 228 -10.28 -1.36 5.13
CA PHE A 228 -9.74 -2.72 5.29
C PHE A 228 -8.57 -2.71 6.29
N THR A 229 -8.31 -3.87 6.89
CA THR A 229 -7.23 -3.98 7.89
C THR A 229 -5.86 -4.05 7.21
N ALA A 230 -4.83 -3.47 7.80
CA ALA A 230 -3.46 -3.61 7.32
C ALA A 230 -2.93 -5.03 7.59
N ALA A 231 -3.07 -5.51 8.83
CA ALA A 231 -2.70 -6.83 9.35
C ALA A 231 -1.40 -7.38 8.72
N GLU A 232 -0.34 -6.59 8.82
CA GLU A 232 1.00 -7.01 8.43
C GLU A 232 1.47 -8.14 9.32
N THR A 233 1.88 -9.27 8.75
CA THR A 233 2.38 -10.40 9.52
C THR A 233 3.63 -11.03 8.91
N ASN A 234 4.61 -11.34 9.77
CA ASN A 234 5.80 -12.09 9.36
C ASN A 234 5.54 -13.60 9.32
N ASP A 235 4.56 -14.10 10.05
CA ASP A 235 4.19 -15.51 10.07
C ASP A 235 2.68 -15.69 9.84
N PRO A 236 2.28 -16.08 8.61
CA PRO A 236 0.86 -16.29 8.27
C PRO A 236 0.18 -17.37 9.12
N ALA A 237 0.92 -18.35 9.65
CA ALA A 237 0.37 -19.38 10.54
C ALA A 237 -0.14 -18.81 11.87
N LEU A 238 0.38 -17.66 12.27
CA LEU A 238 -0.02 -16.95 13.49
C LEU A 238 -1.13 -15.91 13.26
N ALA A 239 -1.53 -15.67 12.03
CA ALA A 239 -2.58 -14.70 11.69
C ALA A 239 -3.92 -15.07 12.35
N ARG A 240 -4.47 -14.18 13.18
CA ARG A 240 -5.67 -14.42 13.99
C ARG A 240 -6.81 -13.52 13.52
N LEU A 241 -7.63 -14.07 12.61
CA LEU A 241 -8.90 -13.45 12.26
C LEU A 241 -9.99 -13.93 13.25
N GLY A 242 -10.52 -13.01 14.06
CA GLY A 242 -11.55 -13.34 15.06
C GLY A 242 -11.49 -12.40 16.27
N GLY A 243 -12.13 -12.82 17.37
CA GLY A 243 -12.20 -12.06 18.62
C GLY A 243 -13.35 -11.05 18.66
N ASN A 244 -13.43 -10.25 19.71
CA ASN A 244 -14.55 -9.33 20.01
C ASN A 244 -14.72 -8.20 18.96
N ARG A 245 -13.71 -7.94 18.14
CA ARG A 245 -13.75 -6.94 17.07
C ARG A 245 -14.32 -7.48 15.76
N PHE A 246 -14.44 -8.80 15.63
CA PHE A 246 -14.95 -9.45 14.43
C PHE A 246 -16.47 -9.63 14.53
N ALA A 247 -17.21 -8.82 13.78
CA ALA A 247 -18.66 -8.89 13.71
C ALA A 247 -19.13 -8.70 12.26
N ASN A 248 -20.13 -9.49 11.85
CA ASN A 248 -20.73 -9.41 10.51
C ASN A 248 -19.69 -9.51 9.37
N GLY A 249 -18.63 -10.33 9.56
CA GLY A 249 -17.56 -10.49 8.57
C GLY A 249 -16.60 -9.31 8.46
N ARG A 250 -16.57 -8.42 9.46
CA ARG A 250 -15.74 -7.23 9.48
C ARG A 250 -15.01 -7.06 10.81
N ILE A 251 -13.90 -6.29 10.79
CA ILE A 251 -13.13 -5.89 11.96
C ILE A 251 -13.40 -4.41 12.20
N ASP A 252 -14.12 -4.06 13.28
CA ASP A 252 -14.50 -2.67 13.58
C ASP A 252 -15.13 -1.93 12.36
N GLY A 253 -15.87 -2.65 11.52
CA GLY A 253 -16.46 -2.13 10.29
C GLY A 253 -15.59 -2.25 9.03
N ALA A 254 -14.27 -2.46 9.15
CA ALA A 254 -13.35 -2.64 8.03
C ALA A 254 -13.35 -4.06 7.47
N TYR A 255 -13.03 -4.22 6.19
CA TYR A 255 -12.88 -5.52 5.54
C TYR A 255 -11.63 -6.24 6.06
N PRO A 256 -11.70 -7.52 6.48
CA PRO A 256 -10.52 -8.23 6.95
C PRO A 256 -9.54 -8.46 5.80
N HIS A 257 -8.28 -8.10 6.01
CA HIS A 257 -7.22 -8.29 5.03
C HIS A 257 -5.91 -8.59 5.75
N MET A 258 -5.08 -9.47 5.20
CA MET A 258 -3.75 -9.82 5.67
C MET A 258 -2.70 -9.49 4.60
N LEU A 259 -1.57 -8.93 5.03
CA LEU A 259 -0.38 -8.76 4.21
C LEU A 259 0.76 -9.58 4.79
N SER A 260 1.40 -10.43 3.97
CA SER A 260 2.63 -11.15 4.30
C SER A 260 3.51 -11.29 3.07
N PHE A 261 4.68 -11.92 3.20
CA PHE A 261 5.69 -11.99 2.15
C PHE A 261 6.10 -13.45 1.84
N LEU A 262 6.47 -13.70 0.59
CA LEU A 262 6.88 -15.01 0.08
C LEU A 262 8.40 -15.22 0.13
N GLY A 263 9.19 -14.16 0.04
CA GLY A 263 10.65 -14.22 0.13
C GLY A 263 11.16 -14.57 1.52
N SER A 264 12.46 -14.69 1.71
CA SER A 264 13.06 -14.87 3.05
C SER A 264 12.91 -13.63 3.92
N THR A 265 12.69 -12.47 3.31
CA THR A 265 12.26 -11.22 3.94
C THR A 265 11.40 -10.43 2.96
N TRP A 266 10.84 -9.30 3.37
CA TRP A 266 10.05 -8.39 2.55
C TRP A 266 10.77 -8.06 1.23
N GLY A 267 10.12 -8.35 0.10
CA GLY A 267 10.58 -8.08 -1.26
C GLY A 267 11.89 -8.74 -1.69
N LYS A 268 12.45 -9.69 -0.91
CA LYS A 268 13.79 -10.24 -1.15
C LYS A 268 13.94 -11.70 -0.76
N GLY A 269 15.03 -12.29 -1.30
CA GLY A 269 15.51 -13.62 -0.96
C GLY A 269 14.74 -14.74 -1.66
N PRO A 270 15.09 -16.01 -1.42
CA PRO A 270 14.41 -17.16 -1.98
C PRO A 270 13.02 -17.39 -1.33
N PRO A 271 12.15 -18.19 -1.97
CA PRO A 271 10.89 -18.62 -1.35
C PRO A 271 11.12 -19.29 0.00
N ARG A 272 10.34 -18.90 1.01
CA ARG A 272 10.42 -19.45 2.38
C ARG A 272 9.32 -20.44 2.73
N PHE A 273 8.32 -20.56 1.87
CA PHE A 273 7.16 -21.43 2.09
C PHE A 273 6.97 -22.37 0.90
N THR A 274 6.37 -23.53 1.14
CA THR A 274 5.89 -24.41 0.09
C THR A 274 4.62 -23.87 -0.55
N ASP A 275 4.30 -24.33 -1.77
CA ASP A 275 3.05 -24.00 -2.45
C ASP A 275 1.83 -24.39 -1.61
N ASP A 276 1.85 -25.58 -0.98
CA ASP A 276 0.76 -26.06 -0.14
C ASP A 276 0.50 -25.15 1.06
N GLN A 277 1.55 -24.66 1.72
CA GLN A 277 1.42 -23.73 2.85
C GLN A 277 0.73 -22.42 2.45
N VAL A 278 1.20 -21.78 1.37
CA VAL A 278 0.61 -20.50 0.95
C VAL A 278 -0.81 -20.67 0.43
N ILE A 279 -1.11 -21.80 -0.22
CA ILE A 279 -2.45 -22.15 -0.66
C ILE A 279 -3.39 -22.35 0.55
N GLU A 280 -2.96 -23.10 1.54
CA GLU A 280 -3.74 -23.39 2.74
C GLU A 280 -4.10 -22.11 3.50
N TRP A 281 -3.11 -21.27 3.81
CA TRP A 281 -3.34 -20.01 4.53
C TRP A 281 -4.24 -19.06 3.74
N THR A 282 -4.04 -18.96 2.43
CA THR A 282 -4.88 -18.11 1.59
C THR A 282 -6.33 -18.62 1.57
N ARG A 283 -6.54 -19.92 1.38
CA ARG A 283 -7.87 -20.54 1.42
C ARG A 283 -8.56 -20.35 2.77
N ASN A 284 -7.83 -20.58 3.86
CA ASN A 284 -8.38 -20.46 5.21
C ASN A 284 -8.89 -19.04 5.47
N LEU A 285 -8.11 -18.01 5.13
CA LEU A 285 -8.53 -16.62 5.33
C LEU A 285 -9.66 -16.21 4.37
N VAL A 286 -9.57 -16.58 3.09
CA VAL A 286 -10.60 -16.28 2.09
C VAL A 286 -11.92 -16.96 2.43
N SER A 287 -11.92 -18.21 2.92
CA SER A 287 -13.12 -18.92 3.34
C SER A 287 -13.81 -18.24 4.55
N LYS A 288 -13.07 -17.52 5.37
CA LYS A 288 -13.57 -16.72 6.49
C LYS A 288 -13.96 -15.28 6.06
N GLY A 289 -13.91 -14.98 4.77
CA GLY A 289 -14.30 -13.68 4.22
C GLY A 289 -13.22 -12.61 4.28
N ALA A 290 -11.93 -12.98 4.46
CA ALA A 290 -10.81 -12.05 4.37
C ALA A 290 -10.20 -11.99 2.96
N ALA A 291 -9.44 -10.94 2.67
CA ALA A 291 -8.54 -10.89 1.52
C ALA A 291 -7.09 -11.11 1.98
N VAL A 292 -6.23 -11.55 1.05
CA VAL A 292 -4.82 -11.81 1.33
C VAL A 292 -3.94 -11.14 0.28
N THR A 293 -2.92 -10.42 0.72
CA THR A 293 -1.86 -9.90 -0.16
C THR A 293 -0.55 -10.63 0.12
N TRP A 294 0.09 -11.12 -0.93
CA TRP A 294 1.41 -11.69 -0.87
C TRP A 294 2.44 -10.75 -1.51
N ASP A 295 3.41 -10.30 -0.70
CA ASP A 295 4.56 -9.58 -1.21
C ASP A 295 5.54 -10.56 -1.86
N ALA A 296 5.86 -10.31 -3.12
CA ALA A 296 6.78 -11.12 -3.92
C ALA A 296 7.98 -10.28 -4.37
N PRO A 297 9.20 -10.84 -4.35
CA PRO A 297 10.37 -10.19 -4.92
C PRO A 297 10.17 -9.82 -6.39
N ILE A 298 10.54 -8.59 -6.74
CA ILE A 298 10.50 -8.04 -8.08
C ILE A 298 11.92 -7.78 -8.60
N GLN A 299 12.15 -8.00 -9.89
CA GLN A 299 13.42 -7.74 -10.57
C GLN A 299 13.53 -6.25 -10.98
N PRO A 300 14.73 -5.76 -11.27
CA PRO A 300 14.94 -4.37 -11.72
C PRO A 300 14.06 -3.97 -12.93
N GLY A 301 13.85 -4.89 -13.88
CA GLY A 301 12.96 -4.68 -15.03
C GLY A 301 11.46 -4.77 -14.73
N GLY A 302 11.04 -4.85 -13.46
CA GLY A 302 9.63 -4.81 -13.07
C GLY A 302 8.89 -6.15 -13.13
N LEU A 303 9.58 -7.26 -13.42
CA LEU A 303 8.96 -8.58 -13.45
C LEU A 303 9.13 -9.32 -12.12
N ILE A 304 8.12 -10.08 -11.73
CA ILE A 304 8.18 -11.00 -10.59
C ILE A 304 9.10 -12.17 -10.97
N ALA A 305 10.03 -12.51 -10.08
CA ALA A 305 10.96 -13.61 -10.30
C ALA A 305 10.23 -14.96 -10.41
N GLU A 306 10.69 -15.82 -11.33
CA GLU A 306 10.04 -17.08 -11.72
C GLU A 306 9.58 -17.99 -10.56
N PRO A 307 10.39 -18.23 -9.50
CA PRO A 307 9.94 -19.08 -8.40
C PRO A 307 8.67 -18.57 -7.70
N PHE A 308 8.54 -17.23 -7.58
CA PHE A 308 7.38 -16.60 -6.96
C PHE A 308 6.19 -16.56 -7.90
N LEU A 309 6.42 -16.30 -9.20
CA LEU A 309 5.36 -16.34 -10.20
C LEU A 309 4.70 -17.73 -10.24
N LYS A 310 5.49 -18.79 -10.18
CA LYS A 310 5.00 -20.16 -10.11
C LYS A 310 4.16 -20.41 -8.86
N GLN A 311 4.62 -19.95 -7.70
CA GLN A 311 3.90 -20.07 -6.42
C GLN A 311 2.58 -19.26 -6.45
N LEU A 312 2.59 -18.03 -6.97
CA LEU A 312 1.38 -17.20 -7.14
C LEU A 312 0.39 -17.88 -8.10
N GLY A 313 0.88 -18.47 -9.20
CA GLY A 313 0.06 -19.25 -10.12
C GLY A 313 -0.58 -20.48 -9.47
N ALA A 314 0.10 -21.13 -8.53
CA ALA A 314 -0.44 -22.24 -7.75
C ALA A 314 -1.60 -21.76 -6.83
N ILE A 315 -1.46 -20.60 -6.18
CA ILE A 315 -2.54 -19.98 -5.40
C ILE A 315 -3.76 -19.70 -6.30
N GLY A 316 -3.55 -19.06 -7.46
CA GLY A 316 -4.63 -18.73 -8.39
C GLY A 316 -5.40 -19.95 -8.87
N LYS A 317 -4.68 -21.01 -9.31
CA LYS A 317 -5.29 -22.30 -9.70
C LYS A 317 -6.11 -22.93 -8.56
N ALA A 318 -5.57 -22.88 -7.35
CA ALA A 318 -6.21 -23.46 -6.16
C ALA A 318 -7.45 -22.69 -5.71
N LEU A 319 -7.55 -21.38 -6.02
CA LEU A 319 -8.67 -20.50 -5.70
C LEU A 319 -9.61 -20.27 -6.90
N ALA A 320 -9.28 -20.75 -8.11
CA ALA A 320 -10.19 -20.65 -9.25
C ALA A 320 -11.54 -21.27 -8.88
N ARG A 321 -12.63 -20.60 -9.23
CA ARG A 321 -13.97 -21.19 -9.06
C ARG A 321 -14.07 -22.43 -9.95
N ARG A 322 -14.39 -23.57 -9.33
CA ARG A 322 -14.85 -24.75 -10.06
C ARG A 322 -16.24 -24.51 -10.61
#